data_5c5b0f7569ba8d8ee94123cfe796b2ec
#
_entry.id   5c5b0f7569ba8d8ee94123cfe796b2ec
#
_cell.length_a   1.000
_cell.length_b   1.000
_cell.length_c   1.000
_cell.angle_alpha   90.00
_cell.angle_beta   90.00
_cell.angle_gamma   90.00
#
_symmetry.space_group_name_H-M   'P 1'
#
loop_
_entity.id
_entity.type
_entity.pdbx_description
1 polymer ?
#
loop_
_entity_poly.entity_id
_entity_poly.type
_entity_poly.pdbx_seq_one_letter_code
_entity_poly.pdbx_strand_id
1 'polypeptide(L)'
;MPFLDTEGARAYYRHWAAEDPVAAVVFLHGFGEHTGLYHRYAFALNARGIDVWAVDQLGHGLSPGDRGDFGTIEASSALADRLTEIAEETAPGLPLVAAGHSFGAIVTLFRVLGTPDRYRAAVVSGAPLVPVAGLLDVDTSLAIEPAWLSADEFYLDAMENDP
;
A
#
# COMPACT_ATOMS: atom_id res chain seq x y z
N MET A 1 -5.66 -15.95 -8.53
CA MET A 1 -5.14 -14.61 -8.17
C MET A 1 -5.46 -14.40 -6.70
N PRO A 2 -4.54 -13.90 -5.89
CA PRO A 2 -4.75 -13.71 -4.46
C PRO A 2 -5.66 -12.52 -4.21
N PHE A 3 -6.80 -12.78 -3.60
CA PHE A 3 -7.73 -11.78 -3.09
C PHE A 3 -7.92 -12.01 -1.61
N LEU A 4 -8.08 -10.92 -0.87
CA LEU A 4 -8.52 -10.94 0.52
C LEU A 4 -9.92 -10.33 0.62
N ASP A 5 -10.68 -10.78 1.61
CA ASP A 5 -12.03 -10.30 1.87
C ASP A 5 -12.08 -9.72 3.30
N THR A 6 -12.82 -8.61 3.45
CA THR A 6 -13.21 -8.01 4.72
C THR A 6 -14.73 -7.88 4.78
N GLU A 7 -15.31 -7.44 5.90
CA GLU A 7 -16.72 -7.08 5.95
C GLU A 7 -17.01 -5.92 4.98
N GLY A 8 -17.57 -6.25 3.81
CA GLY A 8 -18.01 -5.28 2.80
C GLY A 8 -16.99 -4.89 1.74
N ALA A 9 -15.78 -5.46 1.74
CA ALA A 9 -14.79 -5.18 0.71
C ALA A 9 -13.98 -6.43 0.32
N ARG A 10 -13.62 -6.49 -0.95
CA ARG A 10 -12.69 -7.47 -1.50
C ARG A 10 -11.56 -6.75 -2.20
N ALA A 11 -10.30 -7.16 -1.98
CA ALA A 11 -9.15 -6.50 -2.59
C ALA A 11 -8.11 -7.50 -3.08
N TYR A 12 -7.45 -7.15 -4.17
CA TYR A 12 -6.30 -7.87 -4.68
C TYR A 12 -5.07 -7.57 -3.84
N TYR A 13 -4.25 -8.58 -3.55
CA TYR A 13 -2.97 -8.37 -2.89
C TYR A 13 -1.83 -9.10 -3.59
N ARG A 14 -0.61 -8.69 -3.33
CA ARG A 14 0.62 -9.35 -3.74
C ARG A 14 1.45 -9.73 -2.54
N HIS A 15 2.12 -10.87 -2.68
CA HIS A 15 3.17 -11.32 -1.79
C HIS A 15 4.44 -11.57 -2.61
N TRP A 16 5.51 -10.89 -2.25
CA TRP A 16 6.86 -11.17 -2.74
C TRP A 16 7.63 -11.84 -1.61
N ALA A 17 7.69 -13.16 -1.70
CA ALA A 17 8.34 -13.99 -0.68
C ALA A 17 9.86 -13.88 -0.79
N ALA A 18 10.51 -13.62 0.34
CA ALA A 18 11.95 -13.75 0.47
C ALA A 18 12.32 -15.21 0.79
N GLU A 19 13.54 -15.59 0.46
CA GLU A 19 14.12 -16.85 0.93
C GLU A 19 14.58 -16.64 2.39
N ASP A 20 14.11 -17.50 3.32
CA ASP A 20 14.41 -17.43 4.76
C ASP A 20 14.17 -16.02 5.36
N PRO A 21 12.92 -15.52 5.38
CA PRO A 21 12.64 -14.16 5.78
C PRO A 21 12.95 -13.91 7.26
N VAL A 22 13.52 -12.74 7.55
CA VAL A 22 13.83 -12.25 8.91
C VAL A 22 12.86 -11.19 9.40
N ALA A 23 12.04 -10.63 8.51
CA ALA A 23 10.99 -9.67 8.79
C ALA A 23 9.96 -9.66 7.65
N ALA A 24 8.79 -9.09 7.90
CA ALA A 24 7.78 -8.85 6.88
C ALA A 24 7.35 -7.37 6.86
N VAL A 25 7.18 -6.83 5.66
CA VAL A 25 6.64 -5.49 5.42
C VAL A 25 5.23 -5.61 4.87
N VAL A 26 4.28 -4.91 5.48
CA VAL A 26 2.94 -4.67 4.93
C VAL A 26 2.91 -3.25 4.38
N PHE A 27 2.80 -3.14 3.05
CA PHE A 27 2.95 -1.89 2.31
C PHE A 27 1.64 -1.43 1.70
N LEU A 28 1.38 -0.11 1.79
CA LEU A 28 0.22 0.58 1.22
C LEU A 28 0.68 1.65 0.23
N HIS A 29 0.18 1.56 -1.01
CA HIS A 29 0.48 2.50 -2.08
C HIS A 29 -0.28 3.83 -1.96
N GLY A 30 0.13 4.84 -2.74
CA GLY A 30 -0.50 6.14 -2.82
C GLY A 30 -1.69 6.22 -3.78
N PHE A 31 -2.25 7.41 -3.90
CA PHE A 31 -3.32 7.69 -4.86
C PHE A 31 -2.84 7.50 -6.30
N GLY A 32 -3.68 6.88 -7.14
CA GLY A 32 -3.36 6.62 -8.54
C GLY A 32 -2.28 5.56 -8.78
N GLU A 33 -1.83 4.88 -7.73
CA GLU A 33 -0.85 3.80 -7.80
C GLU A 33 -1.51 2.43 -7.60
N HIS A 34 -0.71 1.37 -7.70
CA HIS A 34 -1.10 -0.01 -7.42
C HIS A 34 0.15 -0.84 -7.12
N THR A 35 -0.04 -2.05 -6.61
CA THR A 35 1.08 -2.92 -6.19
C THR A 35 2.05 -3.27 -7.33
N GLY A 36 1.61 -3.25 -8.59
CA GLY A 36 2.45 -3.50 -9.76
C GLY A 36 3.63 -2.55 -9.90
N LEU A 37 3.50 -1.30 -9.44
CA LEU A 37 4.58 -0.30 -9.48
C LEU A 37 5.73 -0.60 -8.51
N TYR A 38 5.51 -1.50 -7.54
CA TYR A 38 6.42 -1.73 -6.41
C TYR A 38 7.29 -2.97 -6.51
N HIS A 39 7.36 -3.64 -7.68
CA HIS A 39 8.20 -4.83 -7.88
C HIS A 39 9.69 -4.59 -7.54
N ARG A 40 10.26 -3.46 -8.00
CA ARG A 40 11.66 -3.13 -7.73
C ARG A 40 11.92 -2.91 -6.24
N TYR A 41 11.00 -2.23 -5.56
CA TYR A 41 11.04 -2.04 -4.12
C TYR A 41 10.99 -3.39 -3.39
N ALA A 42 10.02 -4.23 -3.74
CA ALA A 42 9.84 -5.54 -3.13
C ALA A 42 11.08 -6.44 -3.34
N PHE A 43 11.60 -6.53 -4.56
CA PHE A 43 12.79 -7.33 -4.83
C PHE A 43 14.04 -6.81 -4.10
N ALA A 44 14.19 -5.50 -3.93
CA ALA A 44 15.30 -4.94 -3.16
C ALA A 44 15.22 -5.31 -1.66
N LEU A 45 14.01 -5.44 -1.11
CA LEU A 45 13.77 -5.91 0.25
C LEU A 45 13.96 -7.44 0.36
N ASN A 46 13.43 -8.22 -0.60
CA ASN A 46 13.59 -9.67 -0.63
C ASN A 46 15.09 -10.07 -0.67
N ALA A 47 15.90 -9.35 -1.42
CA ALA A 47 17.37 -9.58 -1.45
C ALA A 47 18.04 -9.37 -0.07
N ARG A 48 17.33 -8.87 0.92
CA ARG A 48 17.75 -8.67 2.32
C ARG A 48 16.97 -9.56 3.31
N GLY A 49 16.25 -10.57 2.80
CA GLY A 49 15.46 -11.45 3.65
C GLY A 49 14.21 -10.78 4.22
N ILE A 50 13.62 -9.82 3.54
CA ILE A 50 12.40 -9.17 4.00
C ILE A 50 11.26 -9.53 3.07
N ASP A 51 10.23 -10.22 3.60
CA ASP A 51 8.97 -10.46 2.91
C ASP A 51 8.22 -9.16 2.66
N VAL A 52 7.57 -9.04 1.51
CA VAL A 52 6.76 -7.87 1.19
C VAL A 52 5.34 -8.29 0.83
N TRP A 53 4.40 -7.72 1.54
CA TRP A 53 2.97 -7.87 1.34
C TRP A 53 2.38 -6.51 0.99
N ALA A 54 1.60 -6.43 -0.08
CA ALA A 54 0.95 -5.18 -0.46
C ALA A 54 -0.45 -5.46 -1.03
N VAL A 55 -1.39 -4.55 -0.80
CA VAL A 55 -2.76 -4.63 -1.30
C VAL A 55 -2.98 -3.51 -2.31
N ASP A 56 -3.65 -3.83 -3.42
CA ASP A 56 -4.27 -2.81 -4.26
C ASP A 56 -5.49 -2.27 -3.49
N GLN A 57 -5.44 -1.02 -3.09
CA GLN A 57 -6.54 -0.40 -2.35
C GLN A 57 -7.78 -0.31 -3.25
N LEU A 58 -8.97 -0.13 -2.66
CA LEU A 58 -10.22 -0.05 -3.43
C LEU A 58 -10.11 0.98 -4.55
N GLY A 59 -10.72 0.72 -5.68
CA GLY A 59 -10.68 1.59 -6.86
C GLY A 59 -9.32 1.70 -7.55
N HIS A 60 -8.31 0.87 -7.18
CA HIS A 60 -6.96 0.90 -7.74
C HIS A 60 -6.50 -0.50 -8.19
N GLY A 61 -5.64 -0.54 -9.19
CA GLY A 61 -5.06 -1.76 -9.71
C GLY A 61 -6.11 -2.82 -10.06
N LEU A 62 -5.96 -4.02 -9.53
CA LEU A 62 -6.88 -5.15 -9.74
C LEU A 62 -7.99 -5.24 -8.68
N SER A 63 -8.03 -4.33 -7.70
CA SER A 63 -9.11 -4.25 -6.73
C SER A 63 -10.36 -3.61 -7.33
N PRO A 64 -11.56 -4.08 -6.94
CA PRO A 64 -12.82 -3.49 -7.38
C PRO A 64 -13.05 -2.10 -6.77
N GLY A 65 -14.05 -1.40 -7.28
CA GLY A 65 -14.47 -0.06 -6.85
C GLY A 65 -14.41 0.93 -7.99
N ASP A 66 -14.95 2.12 -7.79
CA ASP A 66 -14.87 3.23 -8.73
C ASP A 66 -13.42 3.72 -8.79
N ARG A 67 -12.90 3.97 -10.00
CA ARG A 67 -11.48 4.30 -10.18
C ARG A 67 -11.10 5.58 -9.44
N GLY A 68 -10.04 5.46 -8.61
CA GLY A 68 -9.56 6.54 -7.77
C GLY A 68 -10.32 6.72 -6.44
N ASP A 69 -11.32 5.88 -6.14
CA ASP A 69 -12.05 5.94 -4.88
C ASP A 69 -11.53 4.89 -3.89
N PHE A 70 -10.80 5.32 -2.88
CA PHE A 70 -10.35 4.47 -1.77
C PHE A 70 -11.49 4.10 -0.81
N GLY A 71 -12.65 4.74 -0.90
CA GLY A 71 -13.66 4.73 0.15
C GLY A 71 -13.22 5.52 1.38
N THR A 72 -13.21 4.91 2.55
CA THR A 72 -12.81 5.55 3.81
C THR A 72 -11.45 5.08 4.31
N ILE A 73 -10.82 5.85 5.20
CA ILE A 73 -9.58 5.44 5.88
C ILE A 73 -9.79 4.15 6.68
N GLU A 74 -10.97 3.99 7.27
CA GLU A 74 -11.35 2.79 8.02
C GLU A 74 -11.43 1.56 7.11
N ALA A 75 -11.99 1.69 5.89
CA ALA A 75 -12.04 0.61 4.91
C ALA A 75 -10.63 0.22 4.44
N SER A 76 -9.79 1.19 4.11
CA SER A 76 -8.37 0.95 3.76
C SER A 76 -7.60 0.33 4.93
N SER A 77 -7.87 0.77 6.17
CA SER A 77 -7.28 0.19 7.37
C SER A 77 -7.70 -1.27 7.57
N ALA A 78 -8.98 -1.59 7.38
CA ALA A 78 -9.48 -2.96 7.51
C ALA A 78 -8.86 -3.91 6.48
N LEU A 79 -8.68 -3.47 5.23
CA LEU A 79 -7.96 -4.24 4.21
C LEU A 79 -6.51 -4.51 4.62
N ALA A 80 -5.83 -3.48 5.12
CA ALA A 80 -4.45 -3.60 5.57
C ALA A 80 -4.31 -4.46 6.84
N ASP A 81 -5.30 -4.43 7.74
CA ASP A 81 -5.35 -5.30 8.91
C ASP A 81 -5.52 -6.76 8.50
N ARG A 82 -6.42 -7.03 7.56
CA ARG A 82 -6.60 -8.39 7.02
C ARG A 82 -5.35 -8.90 6.31
N LEU A 83 -4.68 -8.05 5.52
CA LEU A 83 -3.40 -8.41 4.89
C LEU A 83 -2.32 -8.70 5.93
N THR A 84 -2.29 -7.94 7.03
CA THR A 84 -1.34 -8.17 8.14
C THR A 84 -1.60 -9.51 8.83
N GLU A 85 -2.87 -9.87 9.05
CA GLU A 85 -3.24 -11.18 9.59
C GLU A 85 -2.76 -12.33 8.68
N ILE A 86 -2.96 -12.19 7.36
CA ILE A 86 -2.48 -13.17 6.39
C ILE A 86 -0.95 -13.32 6.46
N ALA A 87 -0.22 -12.21 6.61
CA ALA A 87 1.23 -12.24 6.74
C ALA A 87 1.65 -12.94 8.04
N GLU A 88 0.98 -12.66 9.17
CA GLU A 88 1.21 -13.31 10.46
C GLU A 88 0.90 -14.81 10.43
N GLU A 89 -0.19 -15.19 9.77
CA GLU A 89 -0.60 -16.60 9.59
C GLU A 89 0.40 -17.37 8.71
N THR A 90 0.95 -16.72 7.68
CA THR A 90 1.89 -17.32 6.72
C THR A 90 3.28 -17.54 7.32
N ALA A 91 3.75 -16.60 8.12
CA ALA A 91 5.07 -16.63 8.75
C ALA A 91 5.00 -16.17 10.21
N PRO A 92 4.50 -17.05 11.12
CA PRO A 92 4.32 -16.72 12.52
C PRO A 92 5.63 -16.29 13.20
N GLY A 93 5.57 -15.20 13.95
CA GLY A 93 6.69 -14.71 14.75
C GLY A 93 7.69 -13.83 14.03
N LEU A 94 7.52 -13.58 12.73
CA LEU A 94 8.34 -12.59 12.04
C LEU A 94 8.02 -11.17 12.55
N PRO A 95 9.04 -10.33 12.79
CA PRO A 95 8.82 -8.91 13.06
C PRO A 95 8.09 -8.25 11.89
N LEU A 96 7.00 -7.54 12.21
CA LEU A 96 6.22 -6.79 11.20
C LEU A 96 6.64 -5.33 11.13
N VAL A 97 6.72 -4.82 9.93
CA VAL A 97 6.93 -3.40 9.63
C VAL A 97 5.74 -2.90 8.82
N ALA A 98 5.09 -1.84 9.29
CA ALA A 98 4.09 -1.14 8.50
C ALA A 98 4.77 -0.12 7.59
N ALA A 99 4.43 -0.09 6.31
CA ALA A 99 4.99 0.88 5.38
C ALA A 99 3.93 1.46 4.45
N GLY A 100 4.13 2.72 4.02
CA GLY A 100 3.19 3.34 3.08
C GLY A 100 3.73 4.58 2.41
N HIS A 101 3.17 4.87 1.24
CA HIS A 101 3.48 6.05 0.46
C HIS A 101 2.25 6.95 0.32
N SER A 102 2.42 8.28 0.42
CA SER A 102 1.37 9.28 0.19
C SER A 102 0.10 8.96 1.00
N PHE A 103 -1.06 8.70 0.36
CA PHE A 103 -2.29 8.28 1.02
C PHE A 103 -2.07 7.00 1.85
N GLY A 104 -1.36 6.02 1.31
CA GLY A 104 -0.99 4.80 2.05
C GLY A 104 -0.17 5.09 3.32
N ALA A 105 0.60 6.18 3.32
CA ALA A 105 1.32 6.61 4.53
C ALA A 105 0.37 7.13 5.61
N ILE A 106 -0.72 7.82 5.23
CA ILE A 106 -1.77 8.26 6.18
C ILE A 106 -2.42 7.04 6.82
N VAL A 107 -2.86 6.07 6.01
CA VAL A 107 -3.48 4.83 6.53
C VAL A 107 -2.51 4.06 7.41
N THR A 108 -1.23 3.99 7.03
CA THR A 108 -0.17 3.35 7.83
C THR A 108 -0.04 4.02 9.21
N LEU A 109 0.02 5.34 9.27
CA LEU A 109 0.09 6.08 10.53
C LEU A 109 -1.17 5.88 11.36
N PHE A 110 -2.36 5.93 10.77
CA PHE A 110 -3.63 5.68 11.45
C PHE A 110 -3.61 4.30 12.14
N ARG A 111 -3.16 3.27 11.46
CA ARG A 111 -3.07 1.91 11.99
C ARG A 111 -2.04 1.76 13.10
N VAL A 112 -0.82 2.28 12.90
CA VAL A 112 0.25 2.17 13.89
C VAL A 112 -0.09 2.90 15.17
N LEU A 113 -0.77 4.05 15.09
CA LEU A 113 -1.25 4.77 16.27
C LEU A 113 -2.39 4.03 16.99
N GLY A 114 -3.22 3.29 16.25
CA GLY A 114 -4.31 2.48 16.82
C GLY A 114 -3.83 1.16 17.44
N THR A 115 -2.74 0.59 16.92
CA THR A 115 -2.20 -0.71 17.37
C THR A 115 -0.66 -0.67 17.47
N PRO A 116 -0.09 0.15 18.36
CA PRO A 116 1.36 0.43 18.39
C PRO A 116 2.22 -0.82 18.65
N ASP A 117 1.70 -1.77 19.42
CA ASP A 117 2.45 -2.97 19.81
C ASP A 117 2.51 -4.06 18.72
N ARG A 118 1.73 -3.91 17.65
CA ARG A 118 1.68 -4.89 16.55
C ARG A 118 2.90 -4.82 15.63
N TYR A 119 3.48 -3.62 15.50
CA TYR A 119 4.54 -3.36 14.54
C TYR A 119 5.86 -3.06 15.24
N ARG A 120 6.93 -3.64 14.70
CA ARG A 120 8.30 -3.36 15.17
C ARG A 120 8.81 -1.99 14.75
N ALA A 121 8.32 -1.51 13.60
CA ALA A 121 8.65 -0.20 13.04
C ALA A 121 7.56 0.25 12.06
N ALA A 122 7.55 1.54 11.74
CA ALA A 122 6.78 2.11 10.65
C ALA A 122 7.70 2.93 9.72
N VAL A 123 7.46 2.83 8.41
CA VAL A 123 8.17 3.59 7.39
C VAL A 123 7.15 4.31 6.52
N VAL A 124 7.20 5.63 6.50
CA VAL A 124 6.28 6.44 5.70
C VAL A 124 7.05 7.35 4.73
N SER A 125 6.55 7.45 3.51
CA SER A 125 7.11 8.28 2.45
C SER A 125 6.04 9.22 1.92
N GLY A 126 6.36 10.50 1.74
CA GLY A 126 5.45 11.50 1.17
C GLY A 126 4.15 11.69 1.95
N ALA A 127 4.16 11.41 3.28
CA ALA A 127 2.97 11.57 4.11
C ALA A 127 2.56 13.04 4.22
N PRO A 128 1.32 13.43 3.84
CA PRO A 128 0.81 14.79 4.03
C PRO A 128 0.44 14.99 5.52
N LEU A 129 1.43 15.34 6.34
CA LEU A 129 1.26 15.50 7.80
C LEU A 129 0.62 16.84 8.19
N VAL A 130 0.44 17.74 7.24
CA VAL A 130 -0.27 19.00 7.41
C VAL A 130 -1.32 19.15 6.31
N PRO A 131 -2.43 19.85 6.57
CA PRO A 131 -3.40 20.13 5.53
C PRO A 131 -2.73 20.86 4.36
N VAL A 132 -2.83 20.28 3.16
CA VAL A 132 -2.38 20.90 1.92
C VAL A 132 -3.62 21.48 1.25
N ALA A 133 -3.67 22.81 1.11
CA ALA A 133 -4.80 23.49 0.48
C ALA A 133 -5.01 22.96 -0.95
N GLY A 134 -6.24 22.58 -1.27
CA GLY A 134 -6.61 22.03 -2.58
C GLY A 134 -6.38 20.53 -2.74
N LEU A 135 -5.61 19.86 -1.86
CA LEU A 135 -5.36 18.42 -1.98
C LEU A 135 -6.58 17.55 -1.59
N LEU A 136 -7.43 18.09 -0.73
CA LEU A 136 -8.64 17.40 -0.23
C LEU A 136 -9.93 18.08 -0.70
N ASP A 137 -9.86 19.07 -1.56
CA ASP A 137 -11.03 19.71 -2.16
C ASP A 137 -11.64 18.73 -3.17
N VAL A 138 -12.81 18.21 -2.85
CA VAL A 138 -13.53 17.13 -3.55
C VAL A 138 -13.88 17.51 -5.01
N ASP A 139 -13.86 18.79 -5.36
CA ASP A 139 -14.16 19.30 -6.71
C ASP A 139 -12.92 19.49 -7.60
N THR A 140 -11.73 19.26 -7.06
CA THR A 140 -10.51 19.31 -7.88
C THR A 140 -10.17 17.91 -8.37
N SER A 141 -10.46 17.64 -9.65
CA SER A 141 -9.80 16.54 -10.36
C SER A 141 -8.29 16.85 -10.30
N LEU A 142 -7.58 16.21 -9.37
CA LEU A 142 -6.13 16.23 -9.34
C LEU A 142 -5.63 15.49 -10.59
N ALA A 143 -5.55 16.20 -11.72
CA ALA A 143 -4.81 15.72 -12.87
C ALA A 143 -3.32 15.81 -12.52
N ILE A 144 -2.83 14.77 -11.85
CA ILE A 144 -1.40 14.62 -11.60
C ILE A 144 -0.79 14.04 -12.89
N GLU A 145 -0.01 14.86 -13.58
CA GLU A 145 0.75 14.39 -14.73
C GLU A 145 1.83 13.41 -14.22
N PRO A 146 1.89 12.17 -14.72
CA PRO A 146 2.87 11.18 -14.28
C PRO A 146 4.32 11.69 -14.30
N ALA A 147 4.67 12.54 -15.28
CA ALA A 147 5.99 13.16 -15.40
C ALA A 147 6.38 14.08 -14.22
N TRP A 148 5.42 14.50 -13.40
CA TRP A 148 5.73 15.26 -12.17
C TRP A 148 6.15 14.34 -11.01
N LEU A 149 5.78 13.06 -11.08
CA LEU A 149 6.04 12.09 -10.03
C LEU A 149 7.37 11.36 -10.23
N SER A 150 7.76 11.14 -11.47
CA SER A 150 8.97 10.38 -11.79
C SER A 150 9.56 10.76 -13.13
N ALA A 151 10.88 10.57 -13.27
CA ALA A 151 11.59 10.57 -14.53
C ALA A 151 11.97 9.12 -14.99
N ASP A 152 11.54 8.11 -14.26
CA ASP A 152 11.79 6.70 -14.59
C ASP A 152 10.77 6.25 -15.65
N GLU A 153 11.27 5.93 -16.85
CA GLU A 153 10.45 5.51 -18.00
C GLU A 153 9.60 4.27 -17.68
N PHE A 154 10.12 3.33 -16.89
CA PHE A 154 9.36 2.16 -16.48
C PHE A 154 8.15 2.54 -15.61
N TYR A 155 8.34 3.47 -14.68
CA TYR A 155 7.27 3.94 -13.81
C TYR A 155 6.21 4.72 -14.59
N LEU A 156 6.65 5.58 -15.52
CA LEU A 156 5.75 6.36 -16.39
C LEU A 156 4.92 5.45 -17.29
N ASP A 157 5.55 4.45 -17.94
CA ASP A 157 4.87 3.47 -18.78
C ASP A 157 3.84 2.65 -17.97
N ALA A 158 4.21 2.21 -16.78
CA ALA A 158 3.32 1.46 -15.91
C ALA A 158 2.12 2.31 -15.43
N MET A 159 2.32 3.59 -15.12
CA MET A 159 1.20 4.47 -14.74
C MET A 159 0.26 4.78 -15.92
N GLU A 160 0.77 4.80 -17.14
CA GLU A 160 -0.03 5.09 -18.34
C GLU A 160 -0.80 3.84 -18.84
N ASN A 161 -0.23 2.65 -18.71
CA ASN A 161 -0.70 1.44 -19.38
C ASN A 161 -1.21 0.33 -18.44
N ASP A 162 -0.94 0.41 -17.15
CA ASP A 162 -1.48 -0.53 -16.15
C ASP A 162 -2.86 -0.06 -15.62
N PRO A 163 -3.79 -0.97 -15.31
CA PRO A 163 -5.16 -0.66 -14.91
C PRO A 163 -5.26 0.08 -13.57
#